data_51af1ce91556355c1b05ba4d88cf2ac3
#
_entry.id   51af1ce91556355c1b05ba4d88cf2ac3
#
_cell.length_a   1.000
_cell.length_b   1.000
_cell.length_c   1.000
_cell.angle_alpha   90.00
_cell.angle_beta   90.00
_cell.angle_gamma   90.00
#
_symmetry.space_group_name_H-M   'P 1'
#
loop_
_entity.id
_entity.type
_entity.pdbx_description
1 polymer ?
#
loop_
_entity_poly.entity_id
_entity_poly.type
_entity_poly.pdbx_seq_one_letter_code
_entity_poly.pdbx_strand_id
1 'polypeptide(L)'
;MVGNAEGAAALEMTLAGGVFEFDSGALVALTGADFDASIPLWQTTEVKPGGQVRCGHARSGARCYLCVRGGIAVPPVLGSASTHLVTGLGGFEGRALRRGDVLTLGSASDPANGPANGNVARRTVAAPAPHPAIRVTMVRESVDLCGQAWQVSEDSDRMGLRLCGPVLASGAGHMLTEGVPLGAVQLPPDGQPIILFVEHQTTGGYAKIANVISADFHALGQLRPRDQVRFELVSIEAALALLRRQEEWLHALV
;
A
#
# COMPACT_ATOMS: atom_id res chain seq x y z
N MET A 1 -8.24 -10.94 -8.95
CA MET A 1 -9.68 -11.02 -8.62
C MET A 1 -10.55 -10.65 -9.81
N VAL A 2 -10.48 -9.46 -10.38
CA VAL A 2 -11.33 -9.04 -11.51
C VAL A 2 -10.79 -9.43 -12.89
N GLY A 3 -9.67 -10.15 -12.95
CA GLY A 3 -9.06 -10.65 -14.19
C GLY A 3 -8.26 -9.60 -14.97
N ASN A 4 -7.75 -8.57 -14.31
CA ASN A 4 -6.86 -7.58 -14.90
C ASN A 4 -5.41 -8.07 -14.89
N ALA A 5 -4.56 -7.48 -15.76
CA ALA A 5 -3.12 -7.58 -15.65
C ALA A 5 -2.63 -6.96 -14.32
N GLU A 6 -1.46 -7.38 -13.87
CA GLU A 6 -0.87 -6.92 -12.61
C GLU A 6 -0.67 -5.39 -12.55
N GLY A 7 -0.28 -4.78 -13.67
CA GLY A 7 -0.08 -3.34 -13.78
C GLY A 7 -1.32 -2.50 -14.05
N ALA A 8 -2.52 -3.09 -14.12
CA ALA A 8 -3.74 -2.34 -14.38
C ALA A 8 -4.08 -1.37 -13.25
N ALA A 9 -4.43 -0.13 -13.61
CA ALA A 9 -4.75 0.90 -12.63
C ALA A 9 -6.01 0.58 -11.82
N ALA A 10 -5.95 0.85 -10.51
CA ALA A 10 -7.05 0.78 -9.58
C ALA A 10 -7.19 2.11 -8.80
N LEU A 11 -8.31 2.32 -8.12
CA LEU A 11 -8.49 3.48 -7.26
C LEU A 11 -8.01 3.15 -5.84
N GLU A 12 -7.04 3.93 -5.34
CA GLU A 12 -6.63 3.92 -3.94
C GLU A 12 -7.46 4.93 -3.15
N MET A 13 -8.02 4.49 -2.03
CA MET A 13 -8.66 5.34 -1.04
C MET A 13 -7.85 5.29 0.24
N THR A 14 -7.55 6.44 0.84
CA THR A 14 -6.81 6.54 2.10
C THR A 14 -7.68 7.19 3.16
N LEU A 15 -7.94 6.48 4.27
CA LEU A 15 -8.73 6.86 5.45
C LEU A 15 -10.20 7.17 5.18
N ALA A 16 -10.53 7.69 4.01
CA ALA A 16 -11.89 7.98 3.59
C ALA A 16 -12.10 7.57 2.14
N GLY A 17 -13.26 7.02 1.86
CA GLY A 17 -13.69 6.61 0.53
C GLY A 17 -14.59 7.62 -0.15
N GLY A 18 -15.47 7.13 -1.00
CA GLY A 18 -16.42 7.94 -1.78
C GLY A 18 -17.59 7.10 -2.28
N VAL A 19 -18.39 7.70 -3.14
CA VAL A 19 -19.46 7.02 -3.86
C VAL A 19 -19.08 6.99 -5.32
N PHE A 20 -19.02 5.78 -5.88
CA PHE A 20 -18.65 5.52 -7.27
C PHE A 20 -19.88 4.99 -8.00
N GLU A 21 -20.33 5.72 -9.00
CA GLU A 21 -21.44 5.34 -9.85
C GLU A 21 -20.93 4.77 -11.17
N PHE A 22 -21.60 3.75 -11.68
CA PHE A 22 -21.22 3.04 -12.90
C PHE A 22 -22.31 3.24 -13.95
N ASP A 23 -22.05 4.02 -14.98
CA ASP A 23 -23.00 4.24 -16.10
C ASP A 23 -23.30 2.95 -16.85
N SER A 24 -22.32 2.06 -16.95
CA SER A 24 -22.45 0.72 -17.50
C SER A 24 -22.22 -0.34 -16.42
N GLY A 25 -22.66 -1.57 -16.65
CA GLY A 25 -22.36 -2.67 -15.73
C GLY A 25 -20.87 -2.91 -15.61
N ALA A 26 -20.39 -3.25 -14.40
CA ALA A 26 -18.99 -3.50 -14.12
C ALA A 26 -18.81 -4.68 -13.16
N LEU A 27 -17.70 -5.42 -13.32
CA LEU A 27 -17.21 -6.36 -12.32
C LEU A 27 -16.15 -5.65 -11.47
N VAL A 28 -16.39 -5.59 -10.18
CA VAL A 28 -15.53 -4.87 -9.24
C VAL A 28 -15.07 -5.76 -8.10
N ALA A 29 -14.02 -5.34 -7.41
CA ALA A 29 -13.60 -5.92 -6.14
C ALA A 29 -13.01 -4.82 -5.25
N LEU A 30 -13.29 -4.91 -3.95
CA LEU A 30 -12.63 -4.11 -2.93
C LEU A 30 -11.62 -4.96 -2.18
N THR A 31 -10.42 -4.41 -1.94
CA THR A 31 -9.36 -5.05 -1.15
C THR A 31 -8.71 -4.04 -0.21
N GLY A 32 -8.02 -4.54 0.81
CA GLY A 32 -7.35 -3.69 1.81
C GLY A 32 -8.19 -3.49 3.07
N ALA A 33 -8.22 -2.26 3.56
CA ALA A 33 -8.88 -1.86 4.81
C ALA A 33 -10.41 -1.91 4.74
N ASP A 34 -11.05 -2.09 5.89
CA ASP A 34 -12.51 -1.99 6.01
C ASP A 34 -12.95 -0.51 6.00
N PHE A 35 -13.65 -0.13 4.95
CA PHE A 35 -14.19 1.21 4.71
C PHE A 35 -15.73 1.27 4.88
N ASP A 36 -16.33 0.33 5.63
CA ASP A 36 -17.80 0.28 5.75
C ASP A 36 -18.49 0.32 4.38
N ALA A 37 -18.01 -0.51 3.48
CA ALA A 37 -18.42 -0.45 2.09
C ALA A 37 -19.77 -1.15 1.84
N SER A 38 -20.51 -0.70 0.81
CA SER A 38 -21.79 -1.31 0.39
C SER A 38 -21.66 -2.66 -0.29
N ILE A 39 -20.41 -3.10 -0.59
CA ILE A 39 -20.10 -4.41 -1.15
C ILE A 39 -19.03 -5.11 -0.30
N PRO A 40 -18.98 -6.45 -0.31
CA PRO A 40 -18.01 -7.17 0.52
C PRO A 40 -16.58 -6.94 0.06
N LEU A 41 -15.64 -6.91 1.01
CA LEU A 41 -14.20 -6.94 0.76
C LEU A 41 -13.77 -8.33 0.29
N TRP A 42 -12.68 -8.37 -0.49
CA TRP A 42 -12.02 -9.61 -0.95
C TRP A 42 -12.95 -10.54 -1.74
N GLN A 43 -13.98 -9.98 -2.32
CA GLN A 43 -14.96 -10.70 -3.17
C GLN A 43 -15.25 -9.88 -4.41
N THR A 44 -15.41 -10.59 -5.56
CA THR A 44 -15.90 -9.95 -6.78
C THR A 44 -17.40 -9.68 -6.66
N THR A 45 -17.81 -8.51 -7.13
CA THR A 45 -19.21 -8.07 -7.14
C THR A 45 -19.58 -7.51 -8.52
N GLU A 46 -20.70 -7.93 -9.06
CA GLU A 46 -21.28 -7.32 -10.26
C GLU A 46 -22.09 -6.09 -9.87
N VAL A 47 -21.77 -4.95 -10.48
CA VAL A 47 -22.52 -3.71 -10.37
C VAL A 47 -23.32 -3.51 -11.64
N LYS A 48 -24.63 -3.30 -11.51
CA LYS A 48 -25.51 -3.05 -12.66
C LYS A 48 -25.33 -1.63 -13.20
N PRO A 49 -25.72 -1.36 -14.46
CA PRO A 49 -25.77 0.02 -14.97
C PRO A 49 -26.55 0.95 -14.04
N GLY A 50 -26.01 2.14 -13.75
CA GLY A 50 -26.53 3.09 -12.77
C GLY A 50 -26.34 2.68 -11.31
N GLY A 51 -25.67 1.54 -11.06
CA GLY A 51 -25.39 1.06 -9.72
C GLY A 51 -24.26 1.83 -9.04
N GLN A 52 -24.24 1.83 -7.71
CA GLN A 52 -23.27 2.55 -6.91
C GLN A 52 -22.52 1.65 -5.95
N VAL A 53 -21.22 1.89 -5.80
CA VAL A 53 -20.38 1.36 -4.73
C VAL A 53 -20.08 2.50 -3.78
N ARG A 54 -20.43 2.35 -2.50
CA ARG A 54 -20.18 3.34 -1.44
C ARG A 54 -19.10 2.81 -0.53
N CYS A 55 -18.13 3.66 -0.23
CA CYS A 55 -17.06 3.40 0.73
C CYS A 55 -17.05 4.57 1.72
N GLY A 56 -17.17 4.28 3.00
CA GLY A 56 -17.18 5.26 4.07
C GLY A 56 -15.77 5.62 4.56
N HIS A 57 -15.63 5.80 5.88
CA HIS A 57 -14.34 5.99 6.53
C HIS A 57 -13.73 4.65 6.94
N ALA A 58 -12.41 4.59 6.98
CA ALA A 58 -11.69 3.40 7.42
C ALA A 58 -12.04 3.04 8.88
N ARG A 59 -12.65 1.88 9.09
CA ARG A 59 -12.89 1.31 10.43
C ARG A 59 -11.61 0.69 10.98
N SER A 60 -10.84 0.02 10.13
CA SER A 60 -9.55 -0.57 10.45
C SER A 60 -8.62 -0.48 9.24
N GLY A 61 -7.32 -0.31 9.46
CA GLY A 61 -6.35 -0.07 8.40
C GLY A 61 -6.48 1.32 7.78
N ALA A 62 -5.66 1.63 6.79
CA ALA A 62 -5.56 2.96 6.20
C ALA A 62 -6.02 3.02 4.74
N ARG A 63 -5.79 1.97 3.95
CA ARG A 63 -5.95 1.99 2.49
C ARG A 63 -6.85 0.88 1.99
N CYS A 64 -7.81 1.27 1.15
CA CYS A 64 -8.70 0.37 0.42
C CYS A 64 -8.55 0.63 -1.08
N TYR A 65 -8.62 -0.43 -1.87
CA TYR A 65 -8.48 -0.37 -3.32
C TYR A 65 -9.75 -0.84 -3.98
N LEU A 66 -10.30 -0.01 -4.89
CA LEU A 66 -11.38 -0.41 -5.78
C LEU A 66 -10.78 -0.81 -7.13
N CYS A 67 -10.83 -2.10 -7.41
CA CYS A 67 -10.43 -2.70 -8.67
C CYS A 67 -11.66 -2.88 -9.56
N VAL A 68 -11.58 -2.42 -10.81
CA VAL A 68 -12.63 -2.58 -11.80
C VAL A 68 -12.08 -3.40 -12.96
N ARG A 69 -12.86 -4.34 -13.50
CA ARG A 69 -12.45 -5.10 -14.68
C ARG A 69 -12.19 -4.18 -15.87
N GLY A 70 -11.04 -4.37 -16.52
CA GLY A 70 -10.52 -3.48 -17.56
C GLY A 70 -9.59 -2.38 -17.00
N GLY A 71 -9.51 -2.19 -15.68
CA GLY A 71 -8.72 -1.13 -15.06
C GLY A 71 -9.29 0.27 -15.32
N ILE A 72 -8.60 1.28 -14.82
CA ILE A 72 -8.89 2.69 -15.08
C ILE A 72 -8.01 3.17 -16.23
N ALA A 73 -8.62 3.72 -17.28
CA ALA A 73 -7.89 4.23 -18.45
C ALA A 73 -7.25 5.58 -18.13
N VAL A 74 -6.03 5.55 -17.64
CA VAL A 74 -5.16 6.73 -17.46
C VAL A 74 -3.86 6.52 -18.19
N PRO A 75 -3.28 7.56 -18.83
CA PRO A 75 -2.01 7.44 -19.51
C PRO A 75 -0.89 7.19 -18.49
N PRO A 76 -0.02 6.19 -18.71
CA PRO A 76 1.12 5.98 -17.82
C PRO A 76 2.12 7.14 -17.95
N VAL A 77 2.64 7.62 -16.84
CA VAL A 77 3.72 8.60 -16.77
C VAL A 77 4.94 7.91 -16.16
N LEU A 78 6.07 7.92 -16.84
CA LEU A 78 7.29 7.21 -16.46
C LEU A 78 7.04 5.71 -16.17
N GLY A 79 6.10 5.08 -16.92
CA GLY A 79 5.74 3.68 -16.77
C GLY A 79 4.77 3.38 -15.61
N SER A 80 4.24 4.39 -14.92
CA SER A 80 3.30 4.24 -13.80
C SER A 80 1.97 4.91 -14.08
N ALA A 81 0.86 4.27 -13.68
CA ALA A 81 -0.48 4.83 -13.66
C ALA A 81 -0.83 5.54 -12.34
N SER A 82 0.09 5.55 -11.37
CA SER A 82 -0.11 6.20 -10.06
C SER A 82 -0.10 7.72 -10.18
N THR A 83 -0.81 8.38 -9.27
CA THR A 83 -0.76 9.85 -9.12
C THR A 83 0.29 10.21 -8.08
N HIS A 84 1.27 11.02 -8.44
CA HIS A 84 2.21 11.63 -7.50
C HIS A 84 1.69 13.04 -7.14
N LEU A 85 0.98 13.12 -6.01
CA LEU A 85 0.23 14.33 -5.62
C LEU A 85 1.11 15.55 -5.40
N VAL A 86 2.35 15.36 -4.89
CA VAL A 86 3.26 16.48 -4.59
C VAL A 86 3.71 17.22 -5.85
N THR A 87 3.98 16.49 -6.94
CA THR A 87 4.40 17.08 -8.21
C THR A 87 3.28 17.25 -9.22
N GLY A 88 2.08 16.75 -8.93
CA GLY A 88 0.95 16.81 -9.85
C GLY A 88 1.15 15.94 -11.11
N LEU A 89 1.90 14.82 -11.00
CA LEU A 89 2.19 13.92 -12.12
C LEU A 89 1.36 12.65 -12.08
N GLY A 90 1.01 12.14 -13.26
CA GLY A 90 0.38 10.84 -13.46
C GLY A 90 -1.07 10.76 -13.02
N GLY A 91 -1.63 9.56 -13.08
CA GLY A 91 -3.01 9.28 -12.71
C GLY A 91 -4.04 10.13 -13.45
N PHE A 92 -5.11 10.50 -12.74
CA PHE A 92 -6.15 11.37 -13.29
C PHE A 92 -5.80 12.85 -13.06
N GLU A 93 -5.38 13.53 -14.10
CA GLU A 93 -5.02 14.97 -14.09
C GLU A 93 -3.96 15.37 -13.04
N GLY A 94 -3.12 14.43 -12.57
CA GLY A 94 -2.08 14.70 -11.57
C GLY A 94 -2.60 15.08 -10.18
N ARG A 95 -3.85 14.80 -9.86
CA ARG A 95 -4.51 15.22 -8.61
C ARG A 95 -5.36 14.12 -7.98
N ALA A 96 -5.73 14.32 -6.74
CA ALA A 96 -6.76 13.51 -6.10
C ALA A 96 -8.12 13.69 -6.81
N LEU A 97 -8.91 12.62 -6.85
CA LEU A 97 -10.27 12.64 -7.40
C LEU A 97 -11.18 13.55 -6.59
N ARG A 98 -12.13 14.16 -7.28
CA ARG A 98 -13.14 15.06 -6.72
C ARG A 98 -14.54 14.59 -7.12
N ARG A 99 -15.53 15.06 -6.40
CA ARG A 99 -16.93 14.83 -6.78
C ARG A 99 -17.20 15.40 -8.18
N GLY A 100 -17.79 14.57 -9.03
CA GLY A 100 -18.12 14.89 -10.42
C GLY A 100 -17.05 14.49 -11.42
N ASP A 101 -15.89 13.96 -10.99
CA ASP A 101 -14.92 13.37 -11.92
C ASP A 101 -15.51 12.13 -12.59
N VAL A 102 -15.27 12.01 -13.89
CA VAL A 102 -15.67 10.87 -14.70
C VAL A 102 -14.43 10.14 -15.17
N LEU A 103 -14.34 8.85 -14.83
CA LEU A 103 -13.21 8.00 -15.19
C LEU A 103 -13.65 7.03 -16.29
N THR A 104 -12.85 6.92 -17.34
CA THR A 104 -13.06 5.91 -18.36
C THR A 104 -12.45 4.59 -17.89
N LEU A 105 -13.21 3.52 -18.05
CA LEU A 105 -12.71 2.16 -17.86
C LEU A 105 -11.94 1.70 -19.10
N GLY A 106 -10.83 1.01 -18.88
CA GLY A 106 -10.12 0.34 -19.95
C GLY A 106 -10.92 -0.85 -20.50
N SER A 107 -10.58 -1.29 -21.70
CA SER A 107 -11.19 -2.48 -22.29
C SER A 107 -10.68 -3.73 -21.57
N ALA A 108 -11.59 -4.62 -21.19
CA ALA A 108 -11.23 -5.94 -20.68
C ALA A 108 -10.45 -6.80 -21.71
N SER A 109 -10.54 -6.44 -22.99
CA SER A 109 -9.79 -7.08 -24.09
C SER A 109 -8.49 -6.36 -24.44
N ASP A 110 -8.15 -5.27 -23.76
CA ASP A 110 -6.88 -4.59 -23.96
C ASP A 110 -5.73 -5.48 -23.46
N PRO A 111 -4.73 -5.79 -24.31
CA PRO A 111 -3.57 -6.59 -23.90
C PRO A 111 -2.82 -5.97 -22.70
N ALA A 112 -2.86 -4.64 -22.52
CA ALA A 112 -2.29 -3.95 -21.38
C ALA A 112 -3.03 -4.27 -20.05
N ASN A 113 -4.29 -4.70 -20.12
CA ASN A 113 -5.10 -5.08 -18.97
C ASN A 113 -5.17 -6.61 -18.75
N GLY A 114 -4.37 -7.37 -19.51
CA GLY A 114 -4.31 -8.83 -19.49
C GLY A 114 -5.37 -9.49 -20.38
N PRO A 115 -5.23 -10.81 -20.64
CA PRO A 115 -6.21 -11.53 -21.44
C PRO A 115 -7.57 -11.42 -20.76
N ALA A 116 -8.59 -11.05 -21.52
CA ALA A 116 -9.98 -11.15 -21.11
C ALA A 116 -10.33 -12.66 -21.03
N ASN A 117 -9.80 -13.33 -20.02
CA ASN A 117 -10.20 -14.70 -19.74
C ASN A 117 -11.68 -14.64 -19.39
N GLY A 118 -12.50 -15.22 -20.29
CA GLY A 118 -13.95 -15.25 -20.20
C GLY A 118 -14.43 -15.53 -18.79
N ASN A 119 -15.69 -15.41 -18.53
CA ASN A 119 -16.39 -15.75 -17.29
C ASN A 119 -15.52 -15.74 -16.01
N VAL A 120 -15.18 -14.55 -15.50
CA VAL A 120 -14.55 -14.44 -14.19
C VAL A 120 -15.62 -14.88 -13.18
N ALA A 121 -15.56 -16.15 -12.79
CA ALA A 121 -16.41 -16.69 -11.74
C ALA A 121 -16.30 -15.79 -10.49
N ARG A 122 -17.37 -15.68 -9.73
CA ARG A 122 -17.32 -15.01 -8.43
C ARG A 122 -16.17 -15.59 -7.62
N ARG A 123 -15.17 -14.76 -7.33
CA ARG A 123 -13.99 -15.15 -6.55
C ARG A 123 -14.09 -14.53 -5.17
N THR A 124 -13.87 -15.32 -4.16
CA THR A 124 -13.64 -14.86 -2.79
C THR A 124 -12.21 -15.24 -2.44
N VAL A 125 -11.46 -14.30 -1.90
CA VAL A 125 -10.07 -14.47 -1.51
C VAL A 125 -9.96 -14.18 -0.01
N ALA A 126 -9.25 -15.03 0.73
CA ALA A 126 -8.95 -14.74 2.11
C ALA A 126 -8.03 -13.50 2.20
N ALA A 127 -8.37 -12.56 3.07
CA ALA A 127 -7.49 -11.43 3.36
C ALA A 127 -6.14 -11.94 3.93
N PRO A 128 -5.02 -11.25 3.67
CA PRO A 128 -3.77 -11.55 4.34
C PRO A 128 -3.97 -11.52 5.86
N ALA A 129 -3.42 -12.52 6.55
CA ALA A 129 -3.51 -12.56 8.01
C ALA A 129 -2.69 -11.40 8.61
N PRO A 130 -3.25 -10.63 9.55
CA PRO A 130 -2.50 -9.59 10.23
C PRO A 130 -1.38 -10.22 11.08
N HIS A 131 -0.20 -9.59 11.10
CA HIS A 131 0.88 -9.93 12.00
C HIS A 131 0.94 -8.89 13.13
N PRO A 132 1.18 -9.30 14.39
CA PRO A 132 1.15 -8.37 15.54
C PRO A 132 2.33 -7.40 15.58
N ALA A 133 3.35 -7.62 14.77
CA ALA A 133 4.55 -6.78 14.68
C ALA A 133 4.97 -6.62 13.22
N ILE A 134 5.73 -5.55 12.94
CA ILE A 134 6.43 -5.35 11.68
C ILE A 134 7.79 -6.06 11.77
N ARG A 135 8.02 -7.01 10.87
CA ARG A 135 9.27 -7.76 10.87
C ARG A 135 10.38 -7.01 10.15
N VAL A 136 11.55 -7.03 10.75
CA VAL A 136 12.72 -6.30 10.26
C VAL A 136 13.97 -7.17 10.26
N THR A 137 14.88 -6.88 9.34
CA THR A 137 16.28 -7.29 9.42
C THR A 137 17.09 -6.12 9.97
N MET A 138 18.03 -6.38 10.89
CA MET A 138 18.86 -5.33 11.48
C MET A 138 20.03 -4.99 10.57
N VAL A 139 20.36 -3.71 10.52
CA VAL A 139 21.58 -3.18 9.91
C VAL A 139 22.58 -2.76 11.01
N ARG A 140 22.05 -2.31 12.17
CA ARG A 140 22.84 -1.91 13.33
C ARG A 140 22.31 -2.55 14.61
N GLU A 141 23.00 -3.54 15.10
CA GLU A 141 22.60 -4.31 16.29
C GLU A 141 22.68 -3.49 17.61
N SER A 142 23.41 -2.37 17.61
CA SER A 142 23.56 -1.51 18.80
C SER A 142 22.32 -0.67 19.13
N VAL A 143 21.27 -0.71 18.30
CA VAL A 143 20.07 0.09 18.48
C VAL A 143 18.90 -0.81 18.87
N ASP A 144 18.32 -0.60 20.05
CA ASP A 144 17.17 -1.39 20.54
C ASP A 144 15.84 -0.91 19.93
N LEU A 145 15.64 -1.18 18.64
CA LEU A 145 14.40 -0.89 17.95
C LEU A 145 13.27 -1.85 18.37
N CYS A 146 13.58 -3.13 18.58
CA CYS A 146 12.60 -4.19 18.79
C CYS A 146 12.07 -4.28 20.22
N GLY A 147 12.87 -3.87 21.21
CA GLY A 147 12.49 -3.87 22.63
C GLY A 147 11.44 -2.80 23.00
N GLN A 148 11.08 -1.93 22.07
CA GLN A 148 10.24 -0.77 22.30
C GLN A 148 8.88 -0.87 21.62
N ALA A 149 7.91 -0.09 22.12
CA ALA A 149 6.63 0.15 21.42
C ALA A 149 6.65 1.57 20.84
N TRP A 150 6.19 1.70 19.61
CA TRP A 150 6.20 2.92 18.85
C TRP A 150 4.78 3.32 18.50
N GLN A 151 4.53 4.61 18.28
CA GLN A 151 3.28 5.11 17.77
C GLN A 151 3.53 5.85 16.46
N VAL A 152 2.68 5.62 15.46
CA VAL A 152 2.72 6.36 14.20
C VAL A 152 2.32 7.82 14.45
N SER A 153 3.19 8.76 14.07
CA SER A 153 2.94 10.19 14.18
C SER A 153 1.89 10.67 13.20
N GLU A 154 1.21 11.76 13.53
CA GLU A 154 0.31 12.48 12.62
C GLU A 154 1.05 13.16 11.46
N ASP A 155 2.35 13.43 11.61
CA ASP A 155 3.21 13.99 10.56
C ASP A 155 3.69 12.93 9.57
N SER A 156 3.15 11.71 9.63
CA SER A 156 3.45 10.65 8.66
C SER A 156 2.78 10.92 7.32
N ASP A 157 3.50 10.65 6.24
CA ASP A 157 3.03 10.82 4.87
C ASP A 157 3.47 9.65 3.97
N ARG A 158 3.34 9.82 2.65
CA ARG A 158 3.76 8.81 1.67
C ARG A 158 5.28 8.72 1.51
N MET A 159 6.05 9.70 1.98
CA MET A 159 7.52 9.64 2.00
C MET A 159 8.04 8.80 3.16
N GLY A 160 7.39 8.89 4.34
CA GLY A 160 7.84 8.15 5.52
C GLY A 160 6.83 8.12 6.66
N LEU A 161 6.74 6.96 7.29
CA LEU A 161 5.99 6.77 8.53
C LEU A 161 6.89 7.17 9.70
N ARG A 162 6.62 8.32 10.29
CA ARG A 162 7.35 8.83 11.45
C ARG A 162 6.84 8.14 12.71
N LEU A 163 7.75 7.70 13.55
CA LEU A 163 7.41 7.01 14.78
C LEU A 163 7.76 7.88 16.00
N CYS A 164 6.87 7.86 16.98
CA CYS A 164 7.07 8.48 18.29
C CYS A 164 7.21 7.40 19.34
N GLY A 165 8.20 7.53 20.21
CA GLY A 165 8.47 6.58 21.29
C GLY A 165 9.71 6.97 22.10
N PRO A 166 10.34 6.03 22.80
CA PRO A 166 11.59 6.26 23.51
C PRO A 166 12.68 6.75 22.55
N VAL A 167 13.48 7.72 22.99
CA VAL A 167 14.59 8.25 22.19
C VAL A 167 15.68 7.18 22.06
N LEU A 168 15.96 6.78 20.82
CA LEU A 168 17.08 5.89 20.53
C LEU A 168 18.38 6.69 20.40
N ALA A 169 19.47 6.15 20.96
CA ALA A 169 20.77 6.75 20.77
C ALA A 169 21.18 6.61 19.29
N SER A 170 21.12 7.70 18.54
CA SER A 170 21.76 7.79 17.24
C SER A 170 23.26 7.88 17.51
N GLY A 171 24.04 6.85 17.17
CA GLY A 171 25.49 6.96 17.22
C GLY A 171 25.90 8.18 16.38
N ALA A 172 26.27 9.26 17.05
CA ALA A 172 26.53 10.56 16.45
C ALA A 172 27.62 10.46 15.38
N GLY A 173 27.27 10.78 14.16
CA GLY A 173 28.17 10.93 13.04
C GLY A 173 27.37 11.34 11.81
N HIS A 174 27.83 12.36 11.10
CA HIS A 174 27.36 12.60 9.75
C HIS A 174 27.63 11.35 8.91
N MET A 175 26.58 10.67 8.49
CA MET A 175 26.73 9.57 7.56
C MET A 175 26.84 10.09 6.15
N LEU A 176 27.69 9.45 5.36
CA LEU A 176 27.68 9.66 3.92
C LEU A 176 26.28 9.28 3.39
N THR A 177 25.79 10.08 2.47
CA THR A 177 24.53 9.79 1.80
C THR A 177 24.64 8.45 1.08
N GLU A 178 23.71 7.56 1.36
CA GLU A 178 23.64 6.24 0.75
C GLU A 178 22.28 5.99 0.08
N GLY A 179 22.19 4.98 -0.79
CA GLY A 179 20.92 4.50 -1.34
C GLY A 179 20.04 3.91 -0.24
N VAL A 180 18.77 4.29 -0.23
CA VAL A 180 17.80 3.81 0.74
C VAL A 180 16.61 3.17 0.05
N PRO A 181 16.26 1.91 0.38
CA PRO A 181 15.11 1.23 -0.19
C PRO A 181 13.80 1.57 0.54
N LEU A 182 12.66 1.23 -0.08
CA LEU A 182 11.38 1.15 0.60
C LEU A 182 11.50 0.27 1.86
N GLY A 183 10.92 0.71 2.96
CA GLY A 183 10.95 -0.01 4.24
C GLY A 183 12.25 0.16 5.04
N ALA A 184 13.23 0.94 4.55
CA ALA A 184 14.40 1.29 5.36
C ALA A 184 13.94 2.09 6.59
N VAL A 185 14.44 1.70 7.76
CA VAL A 185 14.22 2.43 9.03
C VAL A 185 15.41 3.32 9.27
N GLN A 186 15.20 4.61 9.13
CA GLN A 186 16.21 5.64 9.39
C GLN A 186 16.06 6.21 10.80
N LEU A 187 17.19 6.56 11.41
CA LEU A 187 17.24 7.19 12.72
C LEU A 187 17.85 8.60 12.60
N PRO A 188 17.02 9.64 12.55
CA PRO A 188 17.45 11.02 12.62
C PRO A 188 18.12 11.37 13.95
N PRO A 189 18.75 12.56 14.08
CA PRO A 189 19.45 13.00 15.31
C PRO A 189 18.54 13.12 16.54
N ASP A 190 17.23 13.31 16.36
CA ASP A 190 16.24 13.38 17.45
C ASP A 190 15.93 12.01 18.08
N GLY A 191 16.47 10.92 17.49
CA GLY A 191 16.30 9.56 18.00
C GLY A 191 14.91 8.98 17.75
N GLN A 192 14.09 9.57 16.87
CA GLN A 192 12.78 9.05 16.50
C GLN A 192 12.84 8.35 15.12
N PRO A 193 12.53 7.05 15.03
CA PRO A 193 12.67 6.32 13.77
C PRO A 193 11.68 6.79 12.69
N ILE A 194 12.12 6.72 11.43
CA ILE A 194 11.29 6.95 10.25
C ILE A 194 11.37 5.71 9.36
N ILE A 195 10.23 5.09 9.06
CA ILE A 195 10.15 4.01 8.07
C ILE A 195 9.92 4.65 6.70
N LEU A 196 10.86 4.53 5.78
CA LEU A 196 10.71 5.04 4.42
C LEU A 196 9.57 4.33 3.70
N PHE A 197 8.70 5.11 3.03
CA PHE A 197 7.49 4.60 2.44
C PHE A 197 7.45 4.84 0.92
N VAL A 198 6.32 4.66 0.26
CA VAL A 198 6.19 4.49 -1.21
C VAL A 198 6.68 5.68 -2.06
N GLU A 199 6.75 6.89 -1.52
CA GLU A 199 7.27 8.10 -2.21
C GLU A 199 8.58 8.60 -1.57
N HIS A 200 9.33 7.72 -0.87
CA HIS A 200 10.58 8.08 -0.22
C HIS A 200 11.64 8.54 -1.24
N GLN A 201 12.62 9.30 -0.74
CA GLN A 201 13.81 9.66 -1.50
C GLN A 201 14.65 8.41 -1.84
N THR A 202 15.39 8.47 -2.94
CA THR A 202 16.29 7.37 -3.37
C THR A 202 17.58 7.31 -2.57
N THR A 203 17.99 8.44 -1.98
CA THR A 203 19.20 8.54 -1.16
C THR A 203 18.89 9.28 0.14
N GLY A 204 19.59 8.95 1.21
CA GLY A 204 19.41 9.56 2.53
C GLY A 204 20.72 9.63 3.33
N GLY A 205 20.81 10.62 4.22
CA GLY A 205 21.99 10.85 5.07
C GLY A 205 21.77 10.48 6.54
N TYR A 206 20.59 9.98 6.91
CA TYR A 206 20.36 9.47 8.27
C TYR A 206 20.81 8.01 8.40
N ALA A 207 21.21 7.63 9.61
CA ALA A 207 21.61 6.26 9.91
C ALA A 207 20.48 5.28 9.60
N LYS A 208 20.73 4.33 8.70
CA LYS A 208 19.84 3.20 8.47
C LYS A 208 20.10 2.16 9.57
N ILE A 209 19.09 1.86 10.38
CA ILE A 209 19.21 0.96 11.53
C ILE A 209 18.61 -0.42 11.28
N ALA A 210 17.57 -0.49 10.42
CA ALA A 210 16.90 -1.74 10.07
C ALA A 210 16.28 -1.62 8.67
N ASN A 211 15.79 -2.74 8.14
CA ASN A 211 14.92 -2.76 6.97
C ASN A 211 13.69 -3.63 7.28
N VAL A 212 12.51 -3.11 7.00
CA VAL A 212 11.28 -3.90 7.00
C VAL A 212 11.36 -4.95 5.90
N ILE A 213 10.98 -6.18 6.18
CA ILE A 213 10.98 -7.24 5.18
C ILE A 213 9.90 -7.00 4.12
N SER A 214 10.16 -7.36 2.87
CA SER A 214 9.24 -7.10 1.76
C SER A 214 7.87 -7.74 1.95
N ALA A 215 7.82 -8.91 2.61
CA ALA A 215 6.58 -9.58 2.94
C ALA A 215 5.63 -8.77 3.85
N ASP A 216 6.13 -7.73 4.55
CA ASP A 216 5.35 -6.88 5.46
C ASP A 216 5.00 -5.50 4.87
N PHE A 217 5.37 -5.19 3.63
CA PHE A 217 5.04 -3.90 3.02
C PHE A 217 3.53 -3.64 2.96
N HIS A 218 2.72 -4.68 2.80
CA HIS A 218 1.27 -4.56 2.86
C HIS A 218 0.80 -4.07 4.24
N ALA A 219 1.45 -4.49 5.32
CA ALA A 219 1.12 -4.06 6.68
C ALA A 219 1.49 -2.57 6.90
N LEU A 220 2.65 -2.12 6.38
CA LEU A 220 2.99 -0.68 6.40
C LEU A 220 1.91 0.16 5.73
N GLY A 221 1.37 -0.33 4.60
CA GLY A 221 0.29 0.34 3.87
C GLY A 221 -1.00 0.49 4.66
N GLN A 222 -1.16 -0.24 5.76
CA GLN A 222 -2.36 -0.20 6.60
C GLN A 222 -2.19 0.57 7.91
N LEU A 223 -0.99 1.07 8.20
CA LEU A 223 -0.74 1.89 9.39
C LEU A 223 -1.39 3.28 9.26
N ARG A 224 -2.01 3.72 10.35
CA ARG A 224 -2.63 5.04 10.51
C ARG A 224 -1.90 5.85 11.58
N PRO A 225 -2.02 7.18 11.56
CA PRO A 225 -1.65 7.99 12.72
C PRO A 225 -2.24 7.42 14.01
N ARG A 226 -1.44 7.40 15.07
CA ARG A 226 -1.73 6.85 16.40
C ARG A 226 -1.75 5.33 16.52
N ASP A 227 -1.61 4.57 15.44
CA ASP A 227 -1.48 3.12 15.54
C ASP A 227 -0.18 2.76 16.28
N GLN A 228 -0.26 1.69 17.09
CA GLN A 228 0.90 1.15 17.78
C GLN A 228 1.69 0.23 16.86
N VAL A 229 2.99 0.38 16.85
CA VAL A 229 3.93 -0.43 16.07
C VAL A 229 4.91 -1.11 17.01
N ARG A 230 5.11 -2.40 16.81
CA ARG A 230 6.19 -3.19 17.40
C ARG A 230 7.02 -3.80 16.28
N PHE A 231 8.29 -3.97 16.52
CA PHE A 231 9.17 -4.63 15.55
C PHE A 231 9.57 -6.00 16.07
N GLU A 232 9.72 -6.92 15.13
CA GLU A 232 10.23 -8.27 15.36
C GLU A 232 11.45 -8.50 14.48
N LEU A 233 12.56 -8.89 15.11
CA LEU A 233 13.77 -9.22 14.38
C LEU A 233 13.66 -10.59 13.75
N VAL A 234 13.96 -10.67 12.46
CA VAL A 234 14.03 -11.93 11.72
C VAL A 234 15.37 -12.04 10.95
N SER A 235 15.79 -13.27 10.68
CA SER A 235 16.95 -13.49 9.81
C SER A 235 16.59 -13.22 8.33
N ILE A 236 17.61 -13.00 7.51
CA ILE A 236 17.42 -12.82 6.06
C ILE A 236 16.80 -14.07 5.42
N GLU A 237 17.18 -15.26 5.86
CA GLU A 237 16.63 -16.53 5.38
C GLU A 237 15.13 -16.64 5.69
N ALA A 238 14.73 -16.27 6.92
CA ALA A 238 13.32 -16.23 7.32
C ALA A 238 12.52 -15.18 6.51
N ALA A 239 13.10 -14.00 6.27
CA ALA A 239 12.49 -12.95 5.46
C ALA A 239 12.26 -13.42 4.02
N LEU A 240 13.25 -14.07 3.41
CA LEU A 240 13.13 -14.64 2.06
C LEU A 240 12.08 -15.77 1.99
N ALA A 241 12.03 -16.64 3.00
CA ALA A 241 11.03 -17.70 3.07
C ALA A 241 9.60 -17.13 3.15
N LEU A 242 9.40 -16.06 3.94
CA LEU A 242 8.13 -15.36 4.04
C LEU A 242 7.72 -14.69 2.73
N LEU A 243 8.66 -14.06 2.04
CA LEU A 243 8.41 -13.44 0.74
C LEU A 243 7.99 -14.49 -0.30
N ARG A 244 8.71 -15.61 -0.38
CA ARG A 244 8.36 -16.71 -1.32
C ARG A 244 6.95 -17.24 -1.07
N ARG A 245 6.58 -17.46 0.20
CA ARG A 245 5.22 -17.90 0.57
C ARG A 245 4.14 -16.87 0.17
N GLN A 246 4.44 -15.58 0.28
CA GLN A 246 3.53 -14.52 -0.15
C GLN A 246 3.38 -14.53 -1.69
N GLU A 247 4.47 -14.66 -2.43
CA GLU A 247 4.46 -14.76 -3.89
C GLU A 247 3.69 -16.01 -4.38
N GLU A 248 3.93 -17.16 -3.76
CA GLU A 248 3.18 -18.40 -4.05
C GLU A 248 1.67 -18.21 -3.81
N TRP A 249 1.31 -17.57 -2.70
CA TRP A 249 -0.09 -17.24 -2.42
C TRP A 249 -0.67 -16.30 -3.48
N LEU A 250 0.03 -15.24 -3.87
CA LEU A 250 -0.43 -14.31 -4.92
C LEU A 250 -0.60 -15.02 -6.27
N HIS A 251 0.36 -15.86 -6.67
CA HIS A 251 0.28 -16.65 -7.90
C HIS A 251 -0.89 -17.63 -7.91
N ALA A 252 -1.24 -18.21 -6.77
CA ALA A 252 -2.41 -19.08 -6.65
C ALA A 252 -3.76 -18.36 -6.83
N LEU A 253 -3.77 -17.02 -6.80
CA LEU A 253 -4.97 -16.19 -7.01
C LEU A 253 -5.21 -15.84 -8.48
N VAL A 254 -4.25 -16.04 -9.35
CA VAL A 254 -4.32 -15.75 -10.80
C VAL A 254 -4.76 -16.97 -11.56
#